data_55de294d84abe1580e0e5b59e9ff38ef
#
_entry.id   55de294d84abe1580e0e5b59e9ff38ef
#
_cell.length_a   1.000
_cell.length_b   1.000
_cell.length_c   1.000
_cell.angle_alpha   90.00
_cell.angle_beta   90.00
_cell.angle_gamma   90.00
#
_symmetry.space_group_name_H-M   'P 1'
#
loop_
_entity.id
_entity.type
_entity.pdbx_description
1 polymer ?
#
loop_
_entity_poly.entity_id
_entity_poly.type
_entity_poly.pdbx_seq_one_letter_code
_entity_poly.pdbx_strand_id
1 'polypeptide(L)'
;MRETAHGGITVTEAAGADQPIVRLPTATTGFVGRALRGPVNHPVRVRSYAEFQQVFGGLWQPSTLSYAVEQYFDNGGRDAIIVRVVNSGAPATISLPCGGQTLTLEALSPGSREVLRASVDYDNIAASEDDRFNLVVQRVRARGSEHIEDQEIFRRLSVVPGTTRHVANALQESMLVRVRGDVPSARPDRTFRPGARHPIGYVDSNPDGDDGGPLTDYDLIGSAERGTGLFALRSVEDLHFLCLPPPARDRDLGPSVLLVAEQFCRDKRALLLVDPPAHWATCDDVLQGLRELAFRSEYALMCFPRVQAYDRLRGRYEPFANSAAVAGALARMDAHRSPWEGGPDEQILMRPGTRPLHILSDADCQRLNAHGVNPLYALRSNVSSTMPLKTLARGSGAGPDSSLLTARRRQLLVVNSIEQGTRWARFEGRDRNTWPRLTRQVRTFLLGMTATGAFGKGPEMQHCEVVCDERINNEVDLHNGAVNCLVSLPSLRAGEFRSFLIMHRHEGTVVRAVKSMQVPAGTRMTVHEPASAQAEDAALEDTARRRTLAQELFAPMPDQRPAAASAFPVSEAAAARRRDLNLIAGLHAEPERRGERF
;
A
#
# COMPACT_ATOMS: atom_id res chain seq x y z
N MET A 1 -35.66 31.54 9.70
CA MET A 1 -34.60 32.47 9.27
C MET A 1 -34.24 33.36 10.43
N ARG A 2 -33.09 33.19 11.02
CA ARG A 2 -32.52 34.16 11.98
C ARG A 2 -31.29 34.74 11.28
N GLU A 3 -31.38 36.03 10.92
CA GLU A 3 -30.24 36.79 10.45
C GLU A 3 -29.44 37.30 11.65
N THR A 4 -28.22 36.92 11.77
CA THR A 4 -27.24 37.56 12.66
C THR A 4 -26.18 38.22 11.79
N ALA A 5 -26.29 39.55 11.65
CA ALA A 5 -25.28 40.33 10.96
C ALA A 5 -24.16 40.70 11.93
N HIS A 6 -22.94 40.23 11.65
CA HIS A 6 -21.73 40.72 12.29
C HIS A 6 -20.70 41.08 11.18
N GLY A 7 -20.42 42.36 11.06
CA GLY A 7 -19.27 42.87 10.34
C GLY A 7 -19.24 42.57 8.84
N GLY A 8 -20.33 42.66 8.09
CA GLY A 8 -20.35 42.58 6.64
C GLY A 8 -20.29 41.14 6.05
N ILE A 9 -20.34 40.10 6.89
CA ILE A 9 -20.48 38.71 6.46
C ILE A 9 -21.86 38.21 6.88
N THR A 10 -22.72 37.95 5.90
CA THR A 10 -24.01 37.31 6.13
C THR A 10 -23.80 35.81 6.03
N VAL A 11 -23.84 35.09 7.15
CA VAL A 11 -23.85 33.61 7.15
C VAL A 11 -25.31 33.17 7.02
N THR A 12 -25.66 32.69 5.85
CA THR A 12 -26.97 32.06 5.61
C THR A 12 -26.82 30.57 5.84
N GLU A 13 -27.39 30.01 6.90
CA GLU A 13 -27.57 28.55 7.01
C GLU A 13 -28.63 28.13 5.98
N ALA A 14 -28.17 27.68 4.83
CA ALA A 14 -29.00 26.91 3.93
C ALA A 14 -29.20 25.52 4.56
N ALA A 15 -30.44 25.08 4.74
CA ALA A 15 -30.71 23.68 5.06
C ALA A 15 -29.97 22.82 4.04
N GLY A 16 -28.99 22.04 4.51
CA GLY A 16 -28.04 21.36 3.64
C GLY A 16 -28.77 20.52 2.60
N ALA A 17 -28.65 20.90 1.34
CA ALA A 17 -29.05 20.03 0.25
C ALA A 17 -28.28 18.72 0.41
N ASP A 18 -28.97 17.58 0.32
CA ASP A 18 -28.33 16.27 0.40
C ASP A 18 -27.20 16.23 -0.64
N GLN A 19 -25.95 16.18 -0.19
CA GLN A 19 -24.83 16.10 -1.10
C GLN A 19 -24.93 14.79 -1.90
N PRO A 20 -24.87 14.82 -3.24
CA PRO A 20 -24.97 13.61 -4.03
C PRO A 20 -23.78 12.69 -3.73
N ILE A 21 -24.03 11.38 -3.69
CA ILE A 21 -22.93 10.40 -3.63
C ILE A 21 -22.11 10.52 -4.91
N VAL A 22 -20.83 10.80 -4.76
CA VAL A 22 -19.88 10.90 -5.87
C VAL A 22 -19.30 9.51 -6.16
N ARG A 23 -19.25 9.15 -7.45
CA ARG A 23 -18.56 7.94 -7.88
C ARG A 23 -17.05 8.07 -7.61
N LEU A 24 -16.51 7.12 -6.86
CA LEU A 24 -15.08 7.08 -6.56
C LEU A 24 -14.23 6.82 -7.81
N PRO A 25 -12.94 7.18 -7.79
CA PRO A 25 -11.95 6.68 -8.74
C PRO A 25 -11.93 5.15 -8.77
N THR A 26 -11.30 4.54 -9.75
CA THR A 26 -11.37 3.08 -9.94
C THR A 26 -10.03 2.38 -9.93
N ALA A 27 -8.93 3.12 -9.94
CA ALA A 27 -7.62 2.54 -10.23
C ALA A 27 -6.47 3.07 -9.37
N THR A 28 -6.75 3.68 -8.21
CA THR A 28 -5.71 4.03 -7.25
C THR A 28 -5.03 2.76 -6.75
N THR A 29 -3.71 2.68 -6.92
CA THR A 29 -2.93 1.47 -6.65
C THR A 29 -1.95 1.70 -5.50
N GLY A 30 -2.03 0.87 -4.45
CA GLY A 30 -1.08 0.85 -3.35
C GLY A 30 0.10 -0.05 -3.65
N PHE A 31 1.29 0.41 -3.28
CA PHE A 31 2.54 -0.33 -3.38
C PHE A 31 3.26 -0.32 -2.05
N VAL A 32 3.78 -1.48 -1.61
CA VAL A 32 4.61 -1.60 -0.41
C VAL A 32 5.92 -2.27 -0.78
N GLY A 33 7.05 -1.69 -0.39
CA GLY A 33 8.35 -2.27 -0.69
C GLY A 33 9.52 -1.36 -0.37
N ARG A 34 10.69 -1.77 -0.78
CA ARG A 34 11.95 -1.05 -0.57
C ARG A 34 12.15 0.03 -1.63
N ALA A 35 12.55 1.22 -1.21
CA ALA A 35 12.93 2.31 -2.11
C ALA A 35 14.27 2.90 -1.66
N LEU A 36 14.94 3.61 -2.56
CA LEU A 36 16.26 4.19 -2.31
C LEU A 36 16.24 5.20 -1.15
N ARG A 37 15.22 6.04 -1.11
CA ARG A 37 15.00 7.07 -0.08
C ARG A 37 13.52 7.34 0.12
N GLY A 38 13.16 8.30 0.95
CA GLY A 38 11.79 8.73 1.22
C GLY A 38 11.27 8.27 2.59
N PRO A 39 10.11 8.76 3.01
CA PRO A 39 9.54 8.46 4.32
C PRO A 39 9.24 6.98 4.47
N VAL A 40 9.58 6.43 5.65
CA VAL A 40 9.37 5.02 5.99
C VAL A 40 8.01 4.85 6.64
N ASN A 41 7.28 3.79 6.25
CA ASN A 41 5.95 3.45 6.78
C ASN A 41 4.92 4.60 6.70
N HIS A 42 5.10 5.50 5.76
CA HIS A 42 4.18 6.61 5.52
C HIS A 42 3.67 6.54 4.08
N PRO A 43 2.33 6.51 3.85
CA PRO A 43 1.78 6.43 2.52
C PRO A 43 1.94 7.78 1.80
N VAL A 44 2.62 7.79 0.67
CA VAL A 44 2.80 8.97 -0.18
C VAL A 44 2.13 8.74 -1.52
N ARG A 45 1.25 9.66 -1.89
CA ARG A 45 0.59 9.64 -3.21
C ARG A 45 1.50 10.25 -4.25
N VAL A 46 1.68 9.53 -5.36
CA VAL A 46 2.44 9.97 -6.54
C VAL A 46 1.60 9.79 -7.80
N ARG A 47 1.61 10.77 -8.67
CA ARG A 47 0.80 10.80 -9.90
C ARG A 47 1.62 10.60 -11.17
N SER A 48 2.92 10.52 -11.04
CA SER A 48 3.85 10.27 -12.14
C SER A 48 5.10 9.56 -11.65
N TYR A 49 5.80 8.90 -12.58
CA TYR A 49 7.12 8.33 -12.25
C TYR A 49 8.14 9.41 -11.87
N ALA A 50 8.03 10.62 -12.41
CA ALA A 50 8.88 11.74 -12.05
C ALA A 50 8.71 12.15 -10.57
N GLU A 51 7.48 12.21 -10.07
CA GLU A 51 7.21 12.43 -8.64
C GLU A 51 7.77 11.30 -7.78
N PHE A 52 7.63 10.03 -8.22
CA PHE A 52 8.26 8.91 -7.53
C PHE A 52 9.78 9.05 -7.47
N GLN A 53 10.43 9.45 -8.56
CA GLN A 53 11.87 9.70 -8.59
C GLN A 53 12.29 10.82 -7.63
N GLN A 54 11.51 11.88 -7.57
CA GLN A 54 11.77 13.02 -6.68
C GLN A 54 11.71 12.61 -5.21
N VAL A 55 10.69 11.86 -4.80
CA VAL A 55 10.47 11.46 -3.39
C VAL A 55 11.30 10.24 -3.03
N PHE A 56 11.28 9.19 -3.86
CA PHE A 56 11.80 7.87 -3.52
C PHE A 56 13.14 7.52 -4.20
N GLY A 57 13.67 8.43 -5.04
CA GLY A 57 15.00 8.31 -5.65
C GLY A 57 15.06 7.52 -6.97
N GLY A 58 13.93 7.02 -7.47
CA GLY A 58 13.85 6.34 -8.77
C GLY A 58 14.35 4.90 -8.75
N LEU A 59 14.90 4.45 -9.90
CA LEU A 59 15.38 3.08 -10.04
C LEU A 59 16.59 2.80 -9.14
N TRP A 60 16.51 1.66 -8.45
CA TRP A 60 17.57 1.15 -7.61
C TRP A 60 17.57 -0.38 -7.66
N GLN A 61 18.71 -0.99 -8.01
CA GLN A 61 18.78 -2.44 -8.26
C GLN A 61 18.24 -3.33 -7.14
N PRO A 62 18.52 -3.04 -5.85
CA PRO A 62 17.95 -3.81 -4.74
C PRO A 62 16.42 -3.64 -4.54
N SER A 63 15.80 -2.65 -5.20
CA SER A 63 14.39 -2.34 -5.04
C SER A 63 13.57 -2.89 -6.21
N THR A 64 12.81 -3.94 -5.99
CA THR A 64 11.80 -4.42 -6.94
C THR A 64 10.64 -3.43 -7.06
N LEU A 65 10.31 -2.71 -5.97
CA LEU A 65 9.30 -1.66 -5.95
C LEU A 65 9.57 -0.58 -7.00
N SER A 66 10.81 -0.09 -7.13
CA SER A 66 11.12 1.00 -8.04
C SER A 66 10.85 0.64 -9.51
N TYR A 67 11.12 -0.62 -9.89
CA TYR A 67 10.79 -1.14 -11.20
C TYR A 67 9.30 -1.40 -11.38
N ALA A 68 8.62 -1.88 -10.36
CA ALA A 68 7.18 -2.08 -10.38
C ALA A 68 6.43 -0.75 -10.59
N VAL A 69 6.81 0.30 -9.89
CA VAL A 69 6.22 1.62 -10.05
C VAL A 69 6.51 2.21 -11.44
N GLU A 70 7.74 2.03 -11.97
CA GLU A 70 8.05 2.41 -13.37
C GLU A 70 7.11 1.71 -14.34
N GLN A 71 6.99 0.39 -14.25
CA GLN A 71 6.11 -0.40 -15.12
C GLN A 71 4.63 -0.03 -14.98
N TYR A 72 4.18 0.34 -13.78
CA TYR A 72 2.82 0.83 -13.56
C TYR A 72 2.54 2.09 -14.37
N PHE A 73 3.40 3.12 -14.26
CA PHE A 73 3.23 4.36 -15.01
C PHE A 73 3.45 4.17 -16.52
N ASP A 74 4.43 3.38 -16.91
CA ASP A 74 4.71 3.05 -18.31
C ASP A 74 3.50 2.36 -18.98
N ASN A 75 2.73 1.54 -18.25
CA ASN A 75 1.54 0.88 -18.77
C ASN A 75 0.24 1.72 -18.65
N GLY A 76 0.32 2.93 -18.10
CA GLY A 76 -0.77 3.90 -18.09
C GLY A 76 -1.42 4.14 -16.74
N GLY A 77 -0.78 3.71 -15.66
CA GLY A 77 -1.12 4.10 -14.30
C GLY A 77 -1.07 5.61 -14.11
N ARG A 78 -1.90 6.13 -13.23
CA ARG A 78 -2.03 7.58 -13.01
C ARG A 78 -1.99 8.00 -11.56
N ASP A 79 -2.29 7.09 -10.63
CA ASP A 79 -2.43 7.39 -9.22
C ASP A 79 -1.93 6.21 -8.40
N ALA A 80 -0.77 6.38 -7.78
CA ALA A 80 -0.12 5.36 -6.97
C ALA A 80 0.12 5.87 -5.55
N ILE A 81 -0.02 4.99 -4.57
CA ILE A 81 0.28 5.27 -3.16
C ILE A 81 1.42 4.35 -2.75
N ILE A 82 2.53 4.96 -2.40
CA ILE A 82 3.76 4.25 -2.11
C ILE A 82 4.01 4.23 -0.61
N VAL A 83 4.27 3.04 -0.07
CA VAL A 83 4.76 2.84 1.29
C VAL A 83 6.15 2.22 1.22
N ARG A 84 7.14 3.00 1.61
CA ARG A 84 8.50 2.49 1.76
C ARG A 84 8.63 1.73 3.06
N VAL A 85 9.23 0.54 3.00
CA VAL A 85 9.61 -0.26 4.16
C VAL A 85 11.12 -0.50 4.18
N VAL A 86 11.69 -0.67 5.36
CA VAL A 86 13.12 -0.86 5.56
C VAL A 86 13.32 -1.94 6.61
N ASN A 87 14.30 -2.81 6.40
CA ASN A 87 14.72 -3.80 7.38
C ASN A 87 15.99 -3.32 8.10
N SER A 88 15.80 -2.78 9.32
CA SER A 88 16.91 -2.37 10.20
C SER A 88 17.87 -1.32 9.59
N GLY A 89 17.38 -0.47 8.67
CA GLY A 89 18.15 0.64 8.13
C GLY A 89 18.38 1.74 9.15
N ALA A 90 19.52 2.43 9.06
CA ALA A 90 19.87 3.56 9.91
C ALA A 90 19.84 4.88 9.12
N PRO A 91 19.29 5.96 9.70
CA PRO A 91 19.35 7.30 9.09
C PRO A 91 20.73 7.93 9.30
N ALA A 92 21.15 8.74 8.32
CA ALA A 92 22.35 9.56 8.44
C ALA A 92 22.15 10.67 9.48
N THR A 93 23.21 11.05 10.19
CA THR A 93 23.17 12.14 11.19
C THR A 93 23.99 13.34 10.77
N ILE A 94 23.59 14.53 11.22
CA ILE A 94 24.37 15.77 11.11
C ILE A 94 24.70 16.23 12.52
N SER A 95 25.98 16.46 12.80
CA SER A 95 26.45 16.89 14.11
C SER A 95 26.83 18.39 14.06
N LEU A 96 26.06 19.22 14.74
CA LEU A 96 26.30 20.67 14.82
C LEU A 96 26.91 21.01 16.19
N PRO A 97 28.14 21.53 16.25
CA PRO A 97 28.77 21.93 17.52
C PRO A 97 28.01 23.08 18.21
N CYS A 98 27.90 23.02 19.53
CA CYS A 98 27.15 23.96 20.37
C CYS A 98 27.92 24.27 21.66
N GLY A 99 29.00 25.06 21.61
CA GLY A 99 29.73 25.46 22.82
C GLY A 99 30.21 24.31 23.71
N GLY A 100 30.72 23.23 23.11
CA GLY A 100 31.20 22.03 23.81
C GLY A 100 30.17 20.90 23.91
N GLN A 101 28.91 21.14 23.52
CA GLN A 101 27.86 20.16 23.29
C GLN A 101 27.63 19.95 21.79
N THR A 102 26.73 19.08 21.40
CA THR A 102 26.40 18.81 19.98
C THR A 102 24.90 18.71 19.81
N LEU A 103 24.35 19.49 18.88
CA LEU A 103 22.99 19.26 18.38
C LEU A 103 23.07 18.24 17.25
N THR A 104 22.46 17.09 17.47
CA THR A 104 22.40 16.02 16.47
C THR A 104 21.08 16.07 15.74
N LEU A 105 21.14 16.23 14.42
CA LEU A 105 20.01 16.08 13.52
C LEU A 105 20.07 14.70 12.86
N GLU A 106 18.95 14.07 12.74
CA GLU A 106 18.79 12.75 12.12
C GLU A 106 17.95 12.87 10.86
N ALA A 107 18.39 12.28 9.74
CA ALA A 107 17.62 12.23 8.51
C ALA A 107 16.32 11.48 8.72
N LEU A 108 15.22 11.93 8.11
CA LEU A 108 13.96 11.19 8.12
C LEU A 108 13.99 9.93 7.27
N SER A 109 14.89 9.90 6.30
CA SER A 109 15.06 8.80 5.38
C SER A 109 16.29 7.98 5.75
N PRO A 110 16.15 6.74 6.25
CA PRO A 110 17.27 5.84 6.38
C PRO A 110 17.90 5.55 5.03
N GLY A 111 19.23 5.42 4.99
CA GLY A 111 19.93 5.02 3.78
C GLY A 111 21.31 5.63 3.64
N SER A 112 22.20 4.89 3.00
CA SER A 112 23.59 5.29 2.74
C SER A 112 23.71 6.42 1.70
N ARG A 113 22.66 6.64 0.91
CA ARG A 113 22.62 7.64 -0.16
C ARG A 113 21.82 8.89 0.19
N GLU A 114 21.32 9.00 1.40
CA GLU A 114 20.72 10.22 1.89
C GLU A 114 21.83 11.20 2.29
N VAL A 115 22.23 12.05 1.37
CA VAL A 115 23.29 13.02 1.60
C VAL A 115 22.66 14.36 1.95
N LEU A 116 22.73 14.71 3.21
CA LEU A 116 22.26 15.98 3.75
C LEU A 116 23.44 16.87 4.14
N ARG A 117 23.21 18.16 4.16
CA ARG A 117 24.11 19.15 4.76
C ARG A 117 23.33 20.26 5.44
N ALA A 118 23.88 20.80 6.49
CA ALA A 118 23.27 21.88 7.23
C ALA A 118 24.20 23.09 7.32
N SER A 119 23.63 24.30 7.30
CA SER A 119 24.34 25.52 7.63
C SER A 119 23.61 26.27 8.73
N VAL A 120 24.38 26.93 9.59
CA VAL A 120 23.91 27.75 10.69
C VAL A 120 24.43 29.18 10.52
N ASP A 121 23.52 30.13 10.61
CA ASP A 121 23.84 31.56 10.64
C ASP A 121 23.04 32.28 11.73
N TYR A 122 23.40 33.54 11.98
CA TYR A 122 22.72 34.42 12.94
C TYR A 122 22.26 35.72 12.26
N ASP A 123 22.00 35.68 10.97
CA ASP A 123 21.58 36.83 10.21
C ASP A 123 20.23 37.35 10.69
N ASN A 124 20.12 38.65 10.90
CA ASN A 124 18.96 39.32 11.45
C ASN A 124 18.53 38.83 12.86
N ILE A 125 19.50 38.34 13.66
CA ILE A 125 19.32 38.01 15.07
C ILE A 125 20.15 38.97 15.91
N ALA A 126 19.50 39.61 16.90
CA ALA A 126 20.19 40.58 17.78
C ALA A 126 21.24 39.86 18.64
N ALA A 127 22.34 40.55 18.96
CA ALA A 127 23.39 39.98 19.80
C ALA A 127 22.91 39.59 21.21
N SER A 128 21.81 40.21 21.67
CA SER A 128 21.16 39.88 22.94
C SER A 128 20.31 38.58 22.89
N GLU A 129 20.02 38.05 21.70
CA GLU A 129 19.28 36.82 21.51
C GLU A 129 20.26 35.68 21.26
N ASP A 130 21.02 35.31 22.26
CA ASP A 130 22.11 34.35 22.20
C ASP A 130 21.63 32.87 22.17
N ASP A 131 20.35 32.64 22.38
CA ASP A 131 19.67 31.36 22.25
C ASP A 131 19.16 31.06 20.83
N ARG A 132 19.19 32.08 19.93
CA ARG A 132 18.57 31.98 18.61
C ARG A 132 19.57 31.80 17.48
N PHE A 133 19.12 31.07 16.43
CA PHE A 133 19.89 30.80 15.23
C PHE A 133 18.96 30.53 14.03
N ASN A 134 19.51 30.62 12.84
CA ASN A 134 18.88 30.17 11.62
C ASN A 134 19.54 28.87 11.18
N LEU A 135 18.72 27.94 10.64
CA LEU A 135 19.16 26.66 10.14
C LEU A 135 18.70 26.48 8.69
N VAL A 136 19.61 26.14 7.81
CA VAL A 136 19.30 25.70 6.45
C VAL A 136 19.73 24.26 6.33
N VAL A 137 18.81 23.39 5.93
CA VAL A 137 19.07 21.98 5.65
C VAL A 137 18.88 21.74 4.16
N GLN A 138 19.84 21.11 3.53
CA GLN A 138 19.82 20.80 2.11
C GLN A 138 20.05 19.32 1.88
N ARG A 139 19.27 18.75 0.94
CA ARG A 139 19.59 17.47 0.31
C ARG A 139 20.40 17.74 -0.93
N VAL A 140 21.54 17.08 -1.05
CA VAL A 140 22.42 17.20 -2.21
C VAL A 140 22.59 15.86 -2.90
N ARG A 141 22.83 15.90 -4.21
CA ARG A 141 22.93 14.69 -5.05
C ARG A 141 24.05 13.73 -4.62
N ALA A 142 25.16 14.28 -4.16
CA ALA A 142 26.32 13.54 -3.66
C ALA A 142 27.14 14.43 -2.73
N ARG A 143 27.99 13.85 -1.88
CA ARG A 143 28.93 14.62 -1.07
C ARG A 143 29.79 15.53 -1.92
N GLY A 144 29.91 16.78 -1.51
CA GLY A 144 30.66 17.80 -2.23
C GLY A 144 29.97 18.30 -3.50
N SER A 145 28.78 17.83 -3.82
CA SER A 145 28.00 18.36 -4.95
C SER A 145 27.36 19.69 -4.60
N GLU A 146 27.39 20.63 -5.54
CA GLU A 146 26.64 21.88 -5.45
C GLU A 146 25.18 21.73 -5.92
N HIS A 147 24.82 20.57 -6.46
CA HIS A 147 23.47 20.31 -6.94
C HIS A 147 22.54 20.00 -5.77
N ILE A 148 21.70 20.98 -5.45
CA ILE A 148 20.68 20.91 -4.39
C ILE A 148 19.44 20.26 -5.00
N GLU A 149 18.98 19.15 -4.41
CA GLU A 149 17.74 18.46 -4.79
C GLU A 149 16.54 18.96 -3.98
N ASP A 150 16.79 19.35 -2.72
CA ASP A 150 15.77 19.87 -1.81
C ASP A 150 16.39 20.80 -0.76
N GLN A 151 15.63 21.78 -0.25
CA GLN A 151 16.11 22.73 0.73
C GLN A 151 15.00 23.20 1.66
N GLU A 152 15.30 23.23 2.95
CA GLU A 152 14.44 23.79 3.99
C GLU A 152 15.19 24.90 4.75
N ILE A 153 14.47 25.97 5.07
CA ILE A 153 15.02 27.14 5.77
C ILE A 153 14.19 27.41 7.01
N PHE A 154 14.81 27.28 8.16
CA PHE A 154 14.21 27.57 9.46
C PHE A 154 14.85 28.82 10.05
N ARG A 155 14.06 29.87 10.26
CA ARG A 155 14.54 31.14 10.80
C ARG A 155 14.19 31.30 12.26
N ARG A 156 15.10 31.92 13.03
CA ARG A 156 14.92 32.28 14.44
C ARG A 156 14.50 31.07 15.31
N LEU A 157 15.13 29.92 15.10
CA LEU A 157 14.98 28.77 16.00
C LEU A 157 15.58 29.11 17.35
N SER A 158 15.06 28.54 18.44
CA SER A 158 15.58 28.69 19.79
C SER A 158 15.93 27.32 20.38
N VAL A 159 16.96 27.28 21.19
CA VAL A 159 17.34 26.10 21.99
C VAL A 159 16.61 26.06 23.34
N VAL A 160 15.95 27.16 23.75
CA VAL A 160 15.27 27.27 25.04
C VAL A 160 13.95 26.51 25.01
N PRO A 161 13.75 25.53 25.92
CA PRO A 161 12.49 24.78 26.01
C PRO A 161 11.28 25.69 26.27
N GLY A 162 10.12 25.32 25.71
CA GLY A 162 8.87 26.06 25.90
C GLY A 162 8.69 27.29 25.01
N THR A 163 9.69 27.66 24.19
CA THR A 163 9.51 28.71 23.18
C THR A 163 8.72 28.19 21.99
N THR A 164 7.94 29.05 21.33
CA THR A 164 7.14 28.69 20.13
C THR A 164 7.99 28.20 18.96
N ARG A 165 9.25 28.63 18.89
CA ARG A 165 10.20 28.24 17.84
C ARG A 165 11.32 27.35 18.38
N HIS A 166 11.04 26.56 19.42
CA HIS A 166 11.99 25.57 19.91
C HIS A 166 12.38 24.60 18.78
N VAL A 167 13.68 24.37 18.61
CA VAL A 167 14.23 23.63 17.46
C VAL A 167 13.60 22.26 17.29
N ALA A 168 13.41 21.49 18.38
CA ALA A 168 12.80 20.17 18.30
C ALA A 168 11.34 20.21 17.79
N ASN A 169 10.57 21.24 18.18
CA ASN A 169 9.19 21.40 17.75
C ASN A 169 9.12 21.93 16.30
N ALA A 170 9.95 22.91 15.97
CA ALA A 170 9.98 23.47 14.62
C ALA A 170 10.41 22.43 13.57
N LEU A 171 11.35 21.55 13.90
CA LEU A 171 11.79 20.50 13.00
C LEU A 171 10.80 19.33 12.90
N GLN A 172 9.69 19.31 13.66
CA GLN A 172 8.60 18.37 13.41
C GLN A 172 7.89 18.62 12.06
N GLU A 173 7.97 19.83 11.54
CA GLU A 173 7.45 20.20 10.23
C GLU A 173 8.43 19.88 9.09
N SER A 174 9.71 19.58 9.39
CA SER A 174 10.71 19.28 8.38
C SER A 174 10.40 17.97 7.66
N MET A 175 10.68 17.91 6.37
CA MET A 175 10.63 16.71 5.54
C MET A 175 12.00 16.05 5.37
N LEU A 176 13.06 16.66 5.91
CA LEU A 176 14.43 16.21 5.76
C LEU A 176 15.02 15.63 7.06
N VAL A 177 14.81 16.33 8.19
CA VAL A 177 15.49 15.99 9.45
C VAL A 177 14.58 16.06 10.67
N ARG A 178 15.01 15.42 11.75
CA ARG A 178 14.51 15.57 13.13
C ARG A 178 15.66 15.79 14.09
N VAL A 179 15.37 16.33 15.26
CA VAL A 179 16.34 16.35 16.36
C VAL A 179 16.44 14.96 16.96
N ARG A 180 17.67 14.47 17.12
CA ARG A 180 17.98 13.21 17.79
C ARG A 180 18.57 13.50 19.17
N GLY A 181 17.94 12.96 20.22
CA GLY A 181 18.37 13.15 21.60
C GLY A 181 17.99 14.52 22.15
N ASP A 182 18.72 14.95 23.17
CA ASP A 182 18.46 16.20 23.89
C ASP A 182 18.97 17.42 23.12
N VAL A 183 18.25 18.53 23.24
CA VAL A 183 18.67 19.80 22.67
C VAL A 183 19.70 20.46 23.59
N PRO A 184 20.90 20.84 23.08
CA PRO A 184 21.90 21.55 23.86
C PRO A 184 21.38 22.87 24.46
N SER A 185 21.98 23.29 25.57
CA SER A 185 21.64 24.58 26.20
C SER A 185 22.18 25.79 25.43
N ALA A 186 23.26 25.60 24.65
CA ALA A 186 23.84 26.61 23.78
C ALA A 186 23.37 26.41 22.34
N ARG A 187 23.19 27.51 21.61
CA ARG A 187 22.88 27.47 20.17
C ARG A 187 24.03 26.87 19.35
N PRO A 188 23.79 26.25 18.19
CA PRO A 188 24.83 25.75 17.30
C PRO A 188 25.77 26.87 16.81
N ASP A 189 27.06 26.55 16.73
CA ASP A 189 28.08 27.47 16.22
C ASP A 189 27.81 27.82 14.75
N ARG A 190 28.18 29.07 14.34
CA ARG A 190 28.09 29.49 12.94
C ARG A 190 28.94 28.60 12.05
N THR A 191 28.37 28.14 10.93
CA THR A 191 29.13 27.43 9.90
C THR A 191 29.81 28.33 8.91
N PHE A 192 29.64 29.67 9.04
CA PHE A 192 30.24 30.68 8.20
C PHE A 192 31.76 30.63 8.28
N ARG A 193 32.44 30.64 7.11
CA ARG A 193 33.91 30.66 6.98
C ARG A 193 34.36 31.98 6.34
N PRO A 194 34.74 32.97 7.12
CA PRO A 194 35.21 34.26 6.58
C PRO A 194 36.48 34.04 5.75
N GLY A 195 36.55 34.70 4.57
CA GLY A 195 37.68 34.57 3.65
C GLY A 195 37.66 33.38 2.70
N ALA A 196 36.70 32.50 2.79
CA ALA A 196 36.48 31.45 1.80
C ALA A 196 35.83 32.02 0.52
N ARG A 197 36.07 31.36 -0.62
CA ARG A 197 35.44 31.73 -1.91
C ARG A 197 33.90 31.67 -1.83
N HIS A 198 33.39 30.78 -0.97
CA HIS A 198 31.97 30.69 -0.58
C HIS A 198 31.91 30.86 0.95
N PRO A 199 31.45 32.01 1.46
CA PRO A 199 31.46 32.30 2.90
C PRO A 199 30.46 31.44 3.69
N ILE A 200 29.41 30.90 3.04
CA ILE A 200 28.46 29.99 3.69
C ILE A 200 29.12 28.62 3.79
N GLY A 201 29.44 28.21 5.01
CA GLY A 201 29.91 26.84 5.28
C GLY A 201 28.75 25.91 5.49
N TYR A 202 28.92 24.65 5.11
CA TYR A 202 28.00 23.57 5.39
C TYR A 202 28.70 22.47 6.19
N VAL A 203 27.95 21.84 7.08
CA VAL A 203 28.33 20.60 7.75
C VAL A 203 27.60 19.46 7.06
N ASP A 204 28.35 18.57 6.43
CA ASP A 204 27.80 17.39 5.76
C ASP A 204 27.34 16.35 6.79
N SER A 205 26.33 15.56 6.41
CA SER A 205 25.89 14.39 7.20
C SER A 205 27.03 13.38 7.39
N ASN A 206 27.02 12.69 8.51
CA ASN A 206 27.95 11.60 8.78
C ASN A 206 27.68 10.41 7.81
N PRO A 207 28.68 9.56 7.53
CA PRO A 207 28.50 8.38 6.69
C PRO A 207 27.92 7.18 7.46
N ASP A 208 27.05 7.45 8.42
CA ASP A 208 26.43 6.47 9.32
C ASP A 208 25.06 5.97 8.85
N GLY A 209 24.56 6.52 7.75
CA GLY A 209 23.33 6.05 7.11
C GLY A 209 23.49 4.65 6.51
N ASP A 210 22.50 3.77 6.76
CA ASP A 210 22.48 2.40 6.25
C ASP A 210 21.15 2.08 5.57
N ASP A 211 21.24 1.45 4.41
CA ASP A 211 20.07 1.05 3.60
C ASP A 211 19.28 -0.12 4.22
N GLY A 212 19.81 -0.75 5.25
CA GLY A 212 19.24 -1.93 5.89
C GLY A 212 19.43 -3.22 5.08
N GLY A 213 19.09 -4.33 5.70
CA GLY A 213 19.15 -5.65 5.11
C GLY A 213 18.10 -5.90 4.02
N PRO A 214 18.17 -7.07 3.37
CA PRO A 214 17.11 -7.53 2.46
C PRO A 214 15.76 -7.58 3.19
N LEU A 215 14.69 -7.17 2.51
CA LEU A 215 13.34 -7.26 3.08
C LEU A 215 12.95 -8.71 3.35
N THR A 216 12.23 -8.90 4.43
CA THR A 216 11.54 -10.13 4.77
C THR A 216 10.03 -9.97 4.58
N ASP A 217 9.30 -11.06 4.61
CA ASP A 217 7.84 -11.06 4.56
C ASP A 217 7.25 -10.25 5.73
N TYR A 218 7.90 -10.26 6.88
CA TYR A 218 7.49 -9.50 8.08
C TYR A 218 7.61 -7.99 7.90
N ASP A 219 8.63 -7.54 7.19
CA ASP A 219 8.80 -6.10 6.88
C ASP A 219 7.70 -5.61 5.96
N LEU A 220 7.26 -6.45 5.01
CA LEU A 220 6.16 -6.13 4.10
C LEU A 220 4.81 -6.13 4.83
N ILE A 221 4.56 -7.11 5.70
CA ILE A 221 3.34 -7.18 6.51
C ILE A 221 3.30 -6.01 7.50
N GLY A 222 4.38 -5.82 8.25
CA GLY A 222 4.46 -4.81 9.31
C GLY A 222 3.55 -5.10 10.50
N SER A 223 3.21 -4.05 11.24
CA SER A 223 2.37 -4.12 12.45
C SER A 223 1.10 -3.30 12.29
N ALA A 224 -0.04 -3.91 12.58
CA ALA A 224 -1.34 -3.25 12.57
C ALA A 224 -1.46 -2.16 13.66
N GLU A 225 -0.84 -2.37 14.81
CA GLU A 225 -0.85 -1.43 15.94
C GLU A 225 -0.01 -0.20 15.65
N ARG A 226 1.20 -0.42 15.08
CA ARG A 226 2.13 0.67 14.74
C ARG A 226 1.82 1.31 13.39
N GLY A 227 0.92 0.76 12.59
CA GLY A 227 0.62 1.25 11.25
C GLY A 227 1.81 1.15 10.30
N THR A 228 2.61 0.09 10.42
CA THR A 228 3.80 -0.12 9.58
C THR A 228 3.57 -1.16 8.49
N GLY A 229 4.44 -1.19 7.49
CA GLY A 229 4.33 -2.12 6.37
C GLY A 229 3.04 -1.91 5.58
N LEU A 230 2.36 -3.01 5.25
CA LEU A 230 1.06 -3.01 4.58
C LEU A 230 0.01 -2.18 5.34
N PHE A 231 0.04 -2.24 6.68
CA PHE A 231 -0.94 -1.54 7.51
C PHE A 231 -0.79 -0.02 7.52
N ALA A 232 0.30 0.54 7.00
CA ALA A 232 0.40 1.97 6.74
C ALA A 232 -0.67 2.45 5.74
N LEU A 233 -1.10 1.60 4.80
CA LEU A 233 -2.19 1.90 3.87
C LEU A 233 -3.58 1.94 4.52
N ARG A 234 -3.70 1.65 5.82
CA ARG A 234 -5.00 1.68 6.52
C ARG A 234 -5.66 3.06 6.50
N SER A 235 -4.87 4.13 6.54
CA SER A 235 -5.36 5.52 6.46
C SER A 235 -5.85 5.93 5.07
N VAL A 236 -5.48 5.18 4.04
CA VAL A 236 -5.88 5.47 2.64
C VAL A 236 -7.31 5.01 2.42
N GLU A 237 -8.18 5.92 1.98
CA GLU A 237 -9.60 5.65 1.80
C GLU A 237 -9.96 5.12 0.41
N ASP A 238 -9.26 5.59 -0.62
CA ASP A 238 -9.54 5.32 -2.02
C ASP A 238 -8.58 4.28 -2.64
N LEU A 239 -8.25 3.24 -1.90
CA LEU A 239 -7.42 2.15 -2.39
C LEU A 239 -8.27 1.16 -3.20
N HIS A 240 -7.86 0.88 -4.45
CA HIS A 240 -8.59 -0.02 -5.36
C HIS A 240 -7.78 -1.26 -5.71
N PHE A 241 -6.47 -1.09 -5.91
CA PHE A 241 -5.55 -2.19 -6.17
C PHE A 241 -4.41 -2.18 -5.14
N LEU A 242 -3.94 -3.36 -4.79
CA LEU A 242 -2.74 -3.55 -3.99
C LEU A 242 -1.76 -4.38 -4.77
N CYS A 243 -0.56 -3.86 -4.95
CA CYS A 243 0.59 -4.55 -5.53
C CYS A 243 1.68 -4.66 -4.47
N LEU A 244 2.14 -5.88 -4.22
CA LEU A 244 3.27 -6.16 -3.34
C LEU A 244 4.37 -6.75 -4.21
N PRO A 245 5.31 -5.92 -4.72
CA PRO A 245 6.45 -6.43 -5.45
C PRO A 245 7.26 -7.42 -4.59
N PRO A 246 7.83 -8.47 -5.19
CA PRO A 246 8.64 -9.43 -4.44
C PRO A 246 9.76 -8.72 -3.66
N PRO A 247 10.18 -9.22 -2.49
CA PRO A 247 11.21 -8.56 -1.67
C PRO A 247 12.57 -8.47 -2.38
N ALA A 248 12.87 -9.39 -3.29
CA ALA A 248 14.03 -9.37 -4.17
C ALA A 248 13.68 -10.03 -5.52
N ARG A 249 14.54 -9.88 -6.53
CA ARG A 249 14.30 -10.44 -7.87
C ARG A 249 14.32 -11.96 -7.92
N ASP A 250 15.08 -12.56 -7.02
CA ASP A 250 15.29 -14.00 -6.86
C ASP A 250 14.45 -14.62 -5.73
N ARG A 251 13.61 -13.82 -5.09
CA ARG A 251 12.81 -14.25 -3.96
C ARG A 251 11.35 -13.81 -4.12
N ASP A 252 10.45 -14.77 -4.23
CA ASP A 252 9.03 -14.52 -4.31
C ASP A 252 8.41 -14.21 -2.92
N LEU A 253 7.18 -13.71 -2.90
CA LEU A 253 6.40 -13.48 -1.68
C LEU A 253 6.04 -14.81 -1.01
N GLY A 254 6.16 -14.86 0.30
CA GLY A 254 5.70 -16.01 1.07
C GLY A 254 4.17 -16.09 1.20
N PRO A 255 3.63 -17.28 1.49
CA PRO A 255 2.17 -17.48 1.66
C PRO A 255 1.55 -16.60 2.74
N SER A 256 2.29 -16.31 3.81
CA SER A 256 1.83 -15.46 4.91
C SER A 256 1.52 -14.04 4.46
N VAL A 257 2.37 -13.45 3.61
CA VAL A 257 2.14 -12.10 3.04
C VAL A 257 0.86 -12.09 2.21
N LEU A 258 0.68 -13.12 1.37
CA LEU A 258 -0.49 -13.23 0.49
C LEU A 258 -1.80 -13.32 1.29
N LEU A 259 -1.82 -14.11 2.38
CA LEU A 259 -3.00 -14.25 3.24
C LEU A 259 -3.32 -12.95 3.98
N VAL A 260 -2.32 -12.28 4.55
CA VAL A 260 -2.52 -11.00 5.25
C VAL A 260 -2.92 -9.90 4.26
N ALA A 261 -2.31 -9.86 3.08
CA ALA A 261 -2.65 -8.89 2.04
C ALA A 261 -4.07 -9.10 1.50
N GLU A 262 -4.49 -10.36 1.34
CA GLU A 262 -5.87 -10.69 0.93
C GLU A 262 -6.87 -10.23 1.99
N GLN A 263 -6.63 -10.53 3.27
CA GLN A 263 -7.48 -10.07 4.36
C GLN A 263 -7.54 -8.54 4.42
N PHE A 264 -6.41 -7.88 4.26
CA PHE A 264 -6.36 -6.41 4.18
C PHE A 264 -7.18 -5.86 3.00
N CYS A 265 -7.06 -6.48 1.82
CA CYS A 265 -7.85 -6.10 0.65
C CYS A 265 -9.35 -6.36 0.84
N ARG A 266 -9.71 -7.42 1.53
CA ARG A 266 -11.11 -7.73 1.92
C ARG A 266 -11.67 -6.63 2.82
N ASP A 267 -10.93 -6.23 3.86
CA ASP A 267 -11.33 -5.19 4.80
C ASP A 267 -11.43 -3.82 4.13
N LYS A 268 -10.50 -3.52 3.22
CA LYS A 268 -10.47 -2.28 2.42
C LYS A 268 -11.40 -2.32 1.20
N ARG A 269 -11.95 -3.47 0.86
CA ARG A 269 -12.72 -3.69 -0.38
C ARG A 269 -11.92 -3.28 -1.63
N ALA A 270 -10.64 -3.67 -1.64
CA ALA A 270 -9.70 -3.52 -2.73
C ALA A 270 -9.39 -4.88 -3.39
N LEU A 271 -8.61 -4.89 -4.45
CA LEU A 271 -8.18 -6.10 -5.14
C LEU A 271 -6.66 -6.26 -5.02
N LEU A 272 -6.24 -7.42 -4.51
CA LEU A 272 -4.83 -7.82 -4.49
C LEU A 272 -4.42 -8.33 -5.88
N LEU A 273 -3.41 -7.74 -6.49
CA LEU A 273 -2.76 -8.27 -7.69
C LEU A 273 -1.61 -9.18 -7.27
N VAL A 274 -1.77 -10.47 -7.55
CA VAL A 274 -0.83 -11.51 -7.14
C VAL A 274 0.12 -11.81 -8.29
N ASP A 275 1.41 -11.70 -8.01
CA ASP A 275 2.44 -12.06 -8.97
C ASP A 275 2.65 -13.58 -9.03
N PRO A 276 2.77 -14.18 -10.22
CA PRO A 276 3.16 -15.56 -10.33
C PRO A 276 4.62 -15.75 -9.86
N PRO A 277 4.93 -16.82 -9.12
CA PRO A 277 6.31 -17.15 -8.74
C PRO A 277 7.26 -17.19 -9.93
N ALA A 278 8.54 -16.86 -9.70
CA ALA A 278 9.54 -16.72 -10.77
C ALA A 278 9.82 -18.05 -11.49
N HIS A 279 9.68 -19.16 -10.80
CA HIS A 279 9.94 -20.50 -11.34
C HIS A 279 8.79 -21.08 -12.20
N TRP A 280 7.61 -20.43 -12.21
CA TRP A 280 6.52 -20.89 -13.07
C TRP A 280 6.76 -20.47 -14.51
N ALA A 281 7.00 -21.45 -15.38
CA ALA A 281 7.27 -21.25 -16.81
C ALA A 281 6.12 -21.75 -17.70
N THR A 282 5.38 -22.76 -17.27
CA THR A 282 4.34 -23.44 -18.03
C THR A 282 2.96 -23.30 -17.40
N CYS A 283 1.92 -23.59 -18.17
CA CYS A 283 0.54 -23.69 -17.66
C CYS A 283 0.42 -24.75 -16.54
N ASP A 284 1.13 -25.87 -16.65
CA ASP A 284 1.07 -26.94 -15.66
C ASP A 284 1.71 -26.52 -14.34
N ASP A 285 2.83 -25.77 -14.37
CA ASP A 285 3.43 -25.19 -13.15
C ASP A 285 2.45 -24.29 -12.42
N VAL A 286 1.73 -23.43 -13.15
CA VAL A 286 0.70 -22.55 -12.57
C VAL A 286 -0.41 -23.36 -11.91
N LEU A 287 -0.93 -24.37 -12.61
CA LEU A 287 -2.05 -25.18 -12.11
C LEU A 287 -1.65 -26.03 -10.91
N GLN A 288 -0.43 -26.55 -10.88
CA GLN A 288 0.12 -27.28 -9.74
C GLN A 288 0.37 -26.32 -8.57
N GLY A 289 1.08 -25.23 -8.77
CA GLY A 289 1.38 -24.27 -7.73
C GLY A 289 0.14 -23.65 -7.10
N LEU A 290 -0.93 -23.41 -7.88
CA LEU A 290 -2.20 -22.96 -7.35
C LEU A 290 -2.91 -24.01 -6.48
N ARG A 291 -2.68 -25.31 -6.67
CA ARG A 291 -3.19 -26.37 -5.78
C ARG A 291 -2.40 -26.40 -4.47
N GLU A 292 -1.08 -26.24 -4.56
CA GLU A 292 -0.16 -26.25 -3.42
C GLU A 292 -0.37 -25.01 -2.51
N LEU A 293 -0.50 -23.83 -3.10
CA LEU A 293 -0.78 -22.60 -2.36
C LEU A 293 -2.15 -22.61 -1.66
N ALA A 294 -3.11 -23.43 -2.14
CA ALA A 294 -4.51 -23.47 -1.68
C ALA A 294 -5.17 -22.08 -1.55
N PHE A 295 -4.58 -21.07 -2.20
CA PHE A 295 -5.02 -19.68 -2.13
C PHE A 295 -6.11 -19.41 -3.18
N ARG A 296 -7.27 -18.99 -2.71
CA ARG A 296 -8.43 -18.64 -3.54
C ARG A 296 -9.15 -17.47 -2.92
N SER A 297 -9.37 -16.41 -3.70
CA SER A 297 -10.11 -15.24 -3.22
C SER A 297 -10.79 -14.49 -4.35
N GLU A 298 -12.00 -14.00 -4.09
CA GLU A 298 -12.67 -13.02 -4.96
C GLU A 298 -12.06 -11.61 -4.87
N TYR A 299 -11.14 -11.39 -3.93
CA TYR A 299 -10.39 -10.16 -3.75
C TYR A 299 -8.98 -10.24 -4.34
N ALA A 300 -8.67 -11.30 -5.08
CA ALA A 300 -7.37 -11.48 -5.71
C ALA A 300 -7.49 -11.66 -7.22
N LEU A 301 -6.51 -11.11 -7.93
CA LEU A 301 -6.34 -11.20 -9.38
C LEU A 301 -4.92 -11.70 -9.67
N MET A 302 -4.80 -12.69 -10.54
CA MET A 302 -3.51 -13.17 -11.04
C MET A 302 -3.50 -13.18 -12.55
N CYS A 303 -2.41 -12.70 -13.12
CA CYS A 303 -2.11 -12.80 -14.54
C CYS A 303 -0.87 -13.64 -14.77
N PHE A 304 -0.81 -14.37 -15.89
CA PHE A 304 0.34 -15.17 -16.29
C PHE A 304 0.57 -15.02 -17.80
N PRO A 305 1.83 -15.01 -18.25
CA PRO A 305 3.08 -15.16 -17.52
C PRO A 305 3.56 -13.86 -16.87
N ARG A 306 4.76 -13.90 -16.25
CA ARG A 306 5.52 -12.69 -15.89
C ARG A 306 5.81 -11.87 -17.15
N VAL A 307 6.23 -10.62 -16.95
CA VAL A 307 6.58 -9.72 -18.06
C VAL A 307 8.10 -9.59 -18.23
N GLN A 308 8.52 -9.27 -19.44
CA GLN A 308 9.87 -8.90 -19.77
C GLN A 308 9.90 -7.43 -20.18
N ALA A 309 10.78 -6.65 -19.57
CA ALA A 309 10.99 -5.24 -19.86
C ALA A 309 12.48 -4.90 -19.87
N TYR A 310 12.84 -3.75 -20.46
CA TYR A 310 14.23 -3.29 -20.51
C TYR A 310 14.64 -2.71 -19.16
N ASP A 311 15.65 -3.32 -18.54
CA ASP A 311 16.27 -2.80 -17.31
C ASP A 311 17.32 -1.74 -17.67
N ARG A 312 17.01 -0.47 -17.42
CA ARG A 312 17.89 0.67 -17.73
C ARG A 312 19.19 0.64 -16.95
N LEU A 313 19.21 0.05 -15.74
CA LEU A 313 20.42 -0.02 -14.93
C LEU A 313 21.34 -1.17 -15.35
N ARG A 314 20.77 -2.25 -15.91
CA ARG A 314 21.54 -3.41 -16.40
C ARG A 314 21.78 -3.39 -17.91
N GLY A 315 21.12 -2.51 -18.65
CA GLY A 315 21.26 -2.37 -20.09
C GLY A 315 20.74 -3.55 -20.92
N ARG A 316 19.80 -4.34 -20.37
CA ARG A 316 19.27 -5.54 -21.04
C ARG A 316 17.82 -5.82 -20.66
N TYR A 317 17.17 -6.69 -21.44
CA TYR A 317 15.83 -7.17 -21.10
C TYR A 317 15.89 -8.18 -19.96
N GLU A 318 15.07 -7.99 -18.94
CA GLU A 318 15.00 -8.80 -17.73
C GLU A 318 13.54 -9.20 -17.43
N PRO A 319 13.33 -10.36 -16.78
CA PRO A 319 12.02 -10.75 -16.30
C PRO A 319 11.63 -9.97 -15.03
N PHE A 320 10.37 -9.57 -14.98
CA PHE A 320 9.78 -8.86 -13.84
C PHE A 320 8.43 -9.48 -13.44
N ALA A 321 8.05 -9.26 -12.20
CA ALA A 321 6.68 -9.46 -11.72
C ALA A 321 5.70 -8.62 -12.56
N ASN A 322 4.48 -9.09 -12.76
CA ASN A 322 3.54 -8.47 -13.71
C ASN A 322 2.44 -7.62 -13.06
N SER A 323 2.24 -7.75 -11.75
CA SER A 323 1.13 -7.09 -11.02
C SER A 323 1.05 -5.59 -11.27
N ALA A 324 2.18 -4.91 -11.23
CA ALA A 324 2.25 -3.47 -11.44
C ALA A 324 1.92 -3.06 -12.90
N ALA A 325 2.44 -3.78 -13.87
CA ALA A 325 2.13 -3.55 -15.29
C ALA A 325 0.64 -3.81 -15.57
N VAL A 326 0.07 -4.86 -14.96
CA VAL A 326 -1.37 -5.18 -15.02
C VAL A 326 -2.20 -4.07 -14.38
N ALA A 327 -1.82 -3.58 -13.21
CA ALA A 327 -2.50 -2.45 -12.55
C ALA A 327 -2.50 -1.21 -13.45
N GLY A 328 -1.36 -0.89 -14.06
CA GLY A 328 -1.24 0.22 -15.01
C GLY A 328 -2.11 0.05 -16.25
N ALA A 329 -2.18 -1.16 -16.81
CA ALA A 329 -3.04 -1.47 -17.94
C ALA A 329 -4.53 -1.36 -17.58
N LEU A 330 -4.94 -1.85 -16.41
CA LEU A 330 -6.32 -1.70 -15.91
C LEU A 330 -6.67 -0.22 -15.68
N ALA A 331 -5.74 0.56 -15.10
CA ALA A 331 -5.93 2.00 -14.93
C ALA A 331 -6.10 2.75 -16.27
N ARG A 332 -5.35 2.34 -17.30
CA ARG A 332 -5.51 2.86 -18.65
C ARG A 332 -6.87 2.49 -19.25
N MET A 333 -7.31 1.25 -19.06
CA MET A 333 -8.61 0.79 -19.53
C MET A 333 -9.73 1.62 -18.89
N ASP A 334 -9.66 1.88 -17.59
CA ASP A 334 -10.63 2.68 -16.84
C ASP A 334 -10.69 4.15 -17.28
N ALA A 335 -9.61 4.66 -17.84
CA ALA A 335 -9.59 6.03 -18.38
C ALA A 335 -10.44 6.20 -19.64
N HIS A 336 -10.74 5.09 -20.34
CA HIS A 336 -11.48 5.10 -21.60
C HIS A 336 -12.87 4.50 -21.47
N ARG A 337 -13.12 3.66 -20.47
CA ARG A 337 -14.40 2.98 -20.24
C ARG A 337 -14.63 2.72 -18.76
N SER A 338 -15.87 2.53 -18.39
CA SER A 338 -16.21 2.16 -17.02
C SER A 338 -15.81 0.72 -16.71
N PRO A 339 -15.46 0.37 -15.45
CA PRO A 339 -15.02 -0.98 -15.07
C PRO A 339 -16.04 -2.10 -15.36
N TRP A 340 -17.32 -1.75 -15.53
CA TRP A 340 -18.39 -2.69 -15.84
C TRP A 340 -18.68 -2.86 -17.35
N GLU A 341 -18.06 -2.06 -18.20
CA GLU A 341 -18.24 -2.13 -19.66
C GLU A 341 -17.38 -3.21 -20.33
N GLY A 342 -16.72 -4.04 -19.53
CA GLY A 342 -15.93 -5.15 -20.04
C GLY A 342 -16.81 -6.22 -20.68
N GLY A 343 -16.47 -6.60 -21.91
CA GLY A 343 -17.10 -7.68 -22.65
C GLY A 343 -16.41 -9.04 -22.46
N PRO A 344 -16.93 -10.10 -23.10
CA PRO A 344 -16.26 -11.38 -23.16
C PRO A 344 -14.87 -11.30 -23.82
N ASP A 345 -14.62 -10.24 -24.55
CA ASP A 345 -13.40 -10.00 -25.35
C ASP A 345 -12.41 -9.07 -24.67
N GLU A 346 -12.41 -9.02 -23.36
CA GLU A 346 -11.56 -8.13 -22.59
C GLU A 346 -10.13 -8.66 -22.49
N GLN A 347 -9.17 -7.89 -23.00
CA GLN A 347 -7.76 -8.23 -22.92
C GLN A 347 -6.97 -7.18 -22.15
N ILE A 348 -6.07 -7.63 -21.29
CA ILE A 348 -5.06 -6.78 -20.67
C ILE A 348 -3.89 -6.67 -21.64
N LEU A 349 -3.82 -5.57 -22.38
CA LEU A 349 -2.74 -5.29 -23.31
C LEU A 349 -1.65 -4.46 -22.65
N MET A 350 -0.41 -4.91 -22.73
CA MET A 350 0.75 -4.14 -22.27
C MET A 350 1.12 -3.07 -23.31
N ARG A 351 1.73 -1.97 -22.88
CA ARG A 351 2.32 -0.98 -23.80
C ARG A 351 3.59 -1.51 -24.44
N PRO A 352 3.99 -0.97 -25.61
CA PRO A 352 5.28 -1.26 -26.21
C PRO A 352 6.43 -1.06 -25.20
N GLY A 353 7.35 -2.02 -25.16
CA GLY A 353 8.44 -2.05 -24.15
C GLY A 353 8.23 -3.09 -23.05
N THR A 354 6.99 -3.44 -22.76
CA THR A 354 6.62 -4.53 -21.84
C THR A 354 5.97 -5.66 -22.65
N ARG A 355 6.46 -6.88 -22.51
CA ARG A 355 5.91 -8.04 -23.21
C ARG A 355 5.80 -9.25 -22.28
N PRO A 356 4.87 -10.17 -22.53
CA PRO A 356 4.84 -11.45 -21.80
C PRO A 356 6.16 -12.20 -21.91
N LEU A 357 6.61 -12.80 -20.81
CA LEU A 357 7.87 -13.55 -20.77
C LEU A 357 7.81 -14.82 -21.63
N HIS A 358 6.65 -15.46 -21.68
CA HIS A 358 6.38 -16.67 -22.46
C HIS A 358 5.15 -16.46 -23.35
N ILE A 359 5.16 -17.10 -24.51
CA ILE A 359 4.00 -17.13 -25.40
C ILE A 359 3.16 -18.37 -25.04
N LEU A 360 1.91 -18.16 -24.72
CA LEU A 360 0.96 -19.20 -24.36
C LEU A 360 0.20 -19.69 -25.62
N SER A 361 -0.11 -20.99 -25.67
CA SER A 361 -1.04 -21.52 -26.65
C SER A 361 -2.48 -21.17 -26.29
N ASP A 362 -3.40 -21.18 -27.25
CA ASP A 362 -4.82 -20.94 -27.02
C ASP A 362 -5.40 -21.95 -26.01
N ALA A 363 -4.95 -23.19 -26.07
CA ALA A 363 -5.35 -24.24 -25.13
C ALA A 363 -4.88 -23.92 -23.69
N ASP A 364 -3.65 -23.45 -23.53
CA ASP A 364 -3.13 -23.05 -22.21
C ASP A 364 -3.88 -21.81 -21.68
N CYS A 365 -4.18 -20.85 -22.54
CA CYS A 365 -4.98 -19.69 -22.19
C CYS A 365 -6.36 -20.08 -21.65
N GLN A 366 -7.05 -21.03 -22.33
CA GLN A 366 -8.34 -21.54 -21.87
C GLN A 366 -8.23 -22.29 -20.56
N ARG A 367 -7.23 -23.14 -20.38
CA ARG A 367 -6.96 -23.87 -19.13
C ARG A 367 -6.70 -22.92 -17.96
N LEU A 368 -5.86 -21.92 -18.13
CA LEU A 368 -5.55 -20.90 -17.13
C LEU A 368 -6.81 -20.12 -16.73
N ASN A 369 -7.53 -19.60 -17.73
CA ASN A 369 -8.75 -18.83 -17.48
C ASN A 369 -9.84 -19.67 -16.81
N ALA A 370 -9.98 -20.97 -17.14
CA ALA A 370 -10.88 -21.88 -16.44
C ALA A 370 -10.56 -21.99 -14.94
N HIS A 371 -9.32 -21.72 -14.53
CA HIS A 371 -8.85 -21.75 -13.16
C HIS A 371 -8.75 -20.36 -12.49
N GLY A 372 -9.23 -19.31 -13.16
CA GLY A 372 -9.23 -17.93 -12.61
C GLY A 372 -7.93 -17.17 -12.81
N VAL A 373 -7.00 -17.71 -13.61
CA VAL A 373 -5.76 -17.01 -14.00
C VAL A 373 -5.95 -16.36 -15.36
N ASN A 374 -5.58 -15.11 -15.47
CA ASN A 374 -5.77 -14.33 -16.69
C ASN A 374 -4.51 -14.39 -17.56
N PRO A 375 -4.60 -14.92 -18.80
CA PRO A 375 -3.45 -14.94 -19.70
C PRO A 375 -3.10 -13.53 -20.16
N LEU A 376 -1.80 -13.22 -20.21
CA LEU A 376 -1.27 -12.01 -20.84
C LEU A 376 -0.89 -12.28 -22.27
N TYR A 377 -1.38 -11.46 -23.17
CA TYR A 377 -1.17 -11.60 -24.61
C TYR A 377 -0.08 -10.65 -25.11
N ALA A 378 0.68 -11.09 -26.08
CA ALA A 378 1.54 -10.20 -26.84
C ALA A 378 0.71 -9.31 -27.77
N LEU A 379 1.14 -8.07 -28.01
CA LEU A 379 0.40 -7.05 -28.78
C LEU A 379 0.03 -7.49 -30.22
N ARG A 380 0.62 -8.56 -30.74
CA ARG A 380 0.43 -9.10 -32.08
C ARG A 380 0.00 -10.57 -32.12
N SER A 381 -0.45 -11.11 -30.98
CA SER A 381 -0.97 -12.47 -31.00
C SER A 381 -2.30 -12.51 -31.71
N ASN A 382 -2.39 -13.29 -32.80
CA ASN A 382 -3.65 -13.64 -33.43
C ASN A 382 -4.41 -14.64 -32.53
N VAL A 383 -4.74 -14.23 -31.31
CA VAL A 383 -5.54 -15.07 -30.42
C VAL A 383 -6.97 -15.01 -30.92
N SER A 384 -7.45 -16.13 -31.42
CA SER A 384 -8.80 -16.25 -31.97
C SER A 384 -9.89 -16.35 -30.90
N SER A 385 -9.54 -16.52 -29.62
CA SER A 385 -10.49 -16.57 -28.52
C SER A 385 -10.09 -15.61 -27.40
N THR A 386 -10.88 -14.59 -27.25
CA THR A 386 -10.82 -13.68 -26.10
C THR A 386 -11.64 -14.26 -24.96
N MET A 387 -11.20 -14.00 -23.73
CA MET A 387 -11.80 -14.59 -22.53
C MET A 387 -12.06 -13.50 -21.49
N PRO A 388 -13.19 -13.62 -20.75
CA PRO A 388 -13.46 -12.65 -19.70
C PRO A 388 -12.39 -12.67 -18.61
N LEU A 389 -12.04 -11.51 -18.08
CA LEU A 389 -11.13 -11.40 -16.96
C LEU A 389 -11.78 -11.96 -15.68
N LYS A 390 -11.01 -12.72 -14.93
CA LYS A 390 -11.47 -13.43 -13.73
C LYS A 390 -10.66 -13.09 -12.49
N THR A 391 -11.32 -13.16 -11.34
CA THR A 391 -10.65 -13.21 -10.04
C THR A 391 -10.17 -14.63 -9.76
N LEU A 392 -9.36 -14.81 -8.72
CA LEU A 392 -8.93 -16.12 -8.24
C LEU A 392 -10.04 -16.86 -7.47
N ALA A 393 -11.28 -16.34 -7.45
CA ALA A 393 -12.41 -17.03 -6.85
C ALA A 393 -12.73 -18.28 -7.64
N ARG A 394 -12.43 -19.45 -7.06
CA ARG A 394 -12.84 -20.75 -7.61
C ARG A 394 -13.28 -21.66 -6.50
N GLY A 395 -14.31 -22.47 -6.79
CA GLY A 395 -14.78 -23.52 -5.90
C GLY A 395 -16.23 -23.37 -5.50
N SER A 396 -16.71 -24.29 -4.72
CA SER A 396 -18.08 -24.46 -4.29
C SER A 396 -18.75 -23.16 -3.85
N GLY A 397 -19.66 -22.64 -4.65
CA GLY A 397 -20.53 -21.53 -4.28
C GLY A 397 -20.13 -20.13 -4.79
N ALA A 398 -18.95 -19.94 -5.38
CA ALA A 398 -18.63 -18.66 -6.02
C ALA A 398 -19.45 -18.48 -7.31
N GLY A 399 -20.48 -17.65 -7.25
CA GLY A 399 -21.26 -17.29 -8.42
C GLY A 399 -20.46 -16.47 -9.43
N PRO A 400 -21.00 -16.20 -10.63
CA PRO A 400 -20.33 -15.42 -11.68
C PRO A 400 -19.93 -14.02 -11.18
N ASP A 401 -20.68 -13.43 -10.28
CA ASP A 401 -20.39 -12.11 -9.68
C ASP A 401 -19.08 -12.05 -8.89
N SER A 402 -18.67 -13.16 -8.29
CA SER A 402 -17.39 -13.25 -7.58
C SER A 402 -16.25 -13.61 -8.50
N SER A 403 -16.52 -14.40 -9.55
CA SER A 403 -15.49 -14.91 -10.45
C SER A 403 -15.14 -13.97 -11.59
N LEU A 404 -16.07 -13.12 -12.05
CA LEU A 404 -15.80 -12.15 -13.11
C LEU A 404 -15.25 -10.84 -12.53
N LEU A 405 -14.11 -10.42 -13.04
CA LEU A 405 -13.43 -9.21 -12.56
C LEU A 405 -14.28 -7.95 -12.72
N THR A 406 -14.97 -7.81 -13.85
CA THR A 406 -15.86 -6.67 -14.15
C THR A 406 -17.00 -6.55 -13.15
N ALA A 407 -17.65 -7.66 -12.85
CA ALA A 407 -18.73 -7.73 -11.86
C ALA A 407 -18.21 -7.40 -10.45
N ARG A 408 -17.05 -7.98 -10.09
CA ARG A 408 -16.45 -7.73 -8.80
C ARG A 408 -16.04 -6.27 -8.62
N ARG A 409 -15.36 -5.68 -9.59
CA ARG A 409 -14.97 -4.27 -9.58
C ARG A 409 -16.17 -3.33 -9.52
N ARG A 410 -17.24 -3.62 -10.27
CA ARG A 410 -18.49 -2.89 -10.16
C ARG A 410 -19.05 -2.89 -8.75
N GLN A 411 -19.15 -4.07 -8.13
CA GLN A 411 -19.66 -4.20 -6.76
C GLN A 411 -18.83 -3.40 -5.75
N LEU A 412 -17.50 -3.55 -5.80
CA LEU A 412 -16.60 -2.83 -4.91
C LEU A 412 -16.73 -1.32 -5.07
N LEU A 413 -16.78 -0.83 -6.31
CA LEU A 413 -16.95 0.58 -6.62
C LEU A 413 -18.27 1.15 -6.07
N VAL A 414 -19.39 0.47 -6.34
CA VAL A 414 -20.71 0.91 -5.88
C VAL A 414 -20.77 0.95 -4.36
N VAL A 415 -20.33 -0.12 -3.71
CA VAL A 415 -20.39 -0.22 -2.24
C VAL A 415 -19.46 0.80 -1.57
N ASN A 416 -18.24 1.00 -2.09
CA ASN A 416 -17.31 1.99 -1.57
C ASN A 416 -17.82 3.41 -1.77
N SER A 417 -18.42 3.72 -2.93
CA SER A 417 -18.99 5.04 -3.20
C SER A 417 -20.16 5.34 -2.25
N ILE A 418 -21.05 4.37 -2.01
CA ILE A 418 -22.15 4.51 -1.06
C ILE A 418 -21.61 4.69 0.36
N GLU A 419 -20.71 3.82 0.80
CA GLU A 419 -20.11 3.90 2.15
C GLU A 419 -19.49 5.26 2.40
N GLN A 420 -18.69 5.77 1.47
CA GLN A 420 -18.03 7.06 1.64
C GLN A 420 -19.04 8.23 1.58
N GLY A 421 -19.97 8.20 0.64
CA GLY A 421 -20.95 9.28 0.46
C GLY A 421 -22.03 9.35 1.56
N THR A 422 -22.16 8.27 2.35
CA THR A 422 -23.16 8.19 3.43
C THR A 422 -22.55 8.25 4.83
N ARG A 423 -21.26 8.54 4.96
CA ARG A 423 -20.58 8.64 6.28
C ARG A 423 -21.17 9.71 7.22
N TRP A 424 -21.80 10.72 6.67
CA TRP A 424 -22.48 11.75 7.45
C TRP A 424 -23.56 11.15 8.40
N ALA A 425 -24.20 10.03 8.02
CA ALA A 425 -25.19 9.35 8.82
C ALA A 425 -24.67 8.88 10.19
N ARG A 426 -23.35 8.74 10.36
CA ARG A 426 -22.71 8.43 11.65
C ARG A 426 -22.97 9.48 12.72
N PHE A 427 -23.18 10.73 12.33
CA PHE A 427 -23.38 11.86 13.22
C PHE A 427 -24.86 12.19 13.45
N GLU A 428 -25.75 11.72 12.57
CA GLU A 428 -27.20 11.96 12.61
C GLU A 428 -27.99 10.69 12.93
N GLY A 429 -27.35 9.62 13.42
CA GLY A 429 -27.96 8.30 13.59
C GLY A 429 -29.13 8.21 14.58
N ARG A 430 -29.32 9.23 15.45
CA ARG A 430 -30.42 9.28 16.41
C ARG A 430 -31.70 9.93 15.86
N ASP A 431 -31.67 10.46 14.65
CA ASP A 431 -32.83 11.06 14.01
C ASP A 431 -33.45 10.08 13.01
N ARG A 432 -34.72 9.73 13.21
CA ARG A 432 -35.50 8.89 12.29
C ARG A 432 -35.61 9.49 10.89
N ASN A 433 -35.51 10.81 10.74
CA ASN A 433 -35.49 11.46 9.43
C ASN A 433 -34.22 11.14 8.60
N THR A 434 -33.18 10.65 9.25
CA THR A 434 -31.95 10.20 8.59
C THR A 434 -32.23 9.03 7.64
N TRP A 435 -33.11 8.09 7.97
CA TRP A 435 -33.39 6.90 7.19
C TRP A 435 -33.97 7.20 5.78
N PRO A 436 -35.06 7.99 5.65
CA PRO A 436 -35.60 8.32 4.33
C PRO A 436 -34.66 9.22 3.52
N ARG A 437 -33.87 10.08 4.18
CA ARG A 437 -32.86 10.92 3.54
C ARG A 437 -31.74 10.05 2.94
N LEU A 438 -31.19 9.13 3.70
CA LEU A 438 -30.16 8.18 3.27
C LEU A 438 -30.69 7.29 2.14
N THR A 439 -31.90 6.73 2.28
CA THR A 439 -32.56 5.93 1.25
C THR A 439 -32.66 6.68 -0.08
N ARG A 440 -33.10 7.94 -0.04
CA ARG A 440 -33.22 8.78 -1.24
C ARG A 440 -31.87 9.01 -1.90
N GLN A 441 -30.85 9.36 -1.12
CA GLN A 441 -29.50 9.64 -1.60
C GLN A 441 -28.90 8.40 -2.28
N VAL A 442 -28.99 7.21 -1.64
CA VAL A 442 -28.49 5.95 -2.20
C VAL A 442 -29.27 5.55 -3.46
N ARG A 443 -30.61 5.67 -3.45
CA ARG A 443 -31.42 5.39 -4.63
C ARG A 443 -31.08 6.29 -5.81
N THR A 444 -30.91 7.59 -5.59
CA THR A 444 -30.50 8.54 -6.64
C THR A 444 -29.17 8.16 -7.25
N PHE A 445 -28.19 7.79 -6.42
CA PHE A 445 -26.90 7.30 -6.91
C PHE A 445 -27.02 6.02 -7.75
N LEU A 446 -27.79 5.03 -7.26
CA LEU A 446 -27.99 3.76 -7.98
C LEU A 446 -28.75 3.95 -9.30
N LEU A 447 -29.73 4.85 -9.35
CA LEU A 447 -30.41 5.23 -10.61
C LEU A 447 -29.42 5.85 -11.60
N GLY A 448 -28.52 6.72 -11.14
CA GLY A 448 -27.43 7.25 -11.96
C GLY A 448 -26.51 6.16 -12.49
N MET A 449 -26.16 5.17 -11.67
CA MET A 449 -25.36 4.01 -12.09
C MET A 449 -26.11 3.15 -13.11
N THR A 450 -27.41 2.94 -12.93
CA THR A 450 -28.27 2.22 -13.90
C THR A 450 -28.30 2.94 -15.23
N ALA A 451 -28.45 4.26 -15.24
CA ALA A 451 -28.44 5.08 -16.46
C ALA A 451 -27.12 4.97 -17.25
N THR A 452 -25.99 4.73 -16.55
CA THR A 452 -24.69 4.47 -17.20
C THR A 452 -24.50 3.01 -17.63
N GLY A 453 -25.53 2.17 -17.51
CA GLY A 453 -25.46 0.75 -17.90
C GLY A 453 -24.72 -0.16 -16.93
N ALA A 454 -24.42 0.29 -15.70
CA ALA A 454 -23.66 -0.47 -14.73
C ALA A 454 -24.29 -1.82 -14.37
N PHE A 455 -25.62 -1.95 -14.46
CA PHE A 455 -26.36 -3.16 -14.07
C PHE A 455 -26.96 -3.91 -15.28
N GLY A 456 -26.45 -3.66 -16.48
CA GLY A 456 -26.95 -4.29 -17.71
C GLY A 456 -28.12 -3.54 -18.35
N LYS A 457 -28.67 -4.09 -19.44
CA LYS A 457 -29.70 -3.44 -20.27
C LYS A 457 -31.10 -4.08 -20.13
N GLY A 458 -31.23 -5.17 -19.39
CA GLY A 458 -32.52 -5.86 -19.23
C GLY A 458 -33.37 -5.22 -18.11
N PRO A 459 -34.72 -5.23 -18.24
CA PRO A 459 -35.61 -4.67 -17.23
C PRO A 459 -35.45 -5.37 -15.85
N GLU A 460 -35.18 -6.66 -15.82
CA GLU A 460 -34.94 -7.41 -14.59
C GLU A 460 -33.58 -7.11 -13.93
N MET A 461 -32.61 -6.62 -14.69
CA MET A 461 -31.26 -6.26 -14.19
C MET A 461 -31.16 -4.82 -13.66
N GLN A 462 -32.23 -4.03 -13.80
CA GLN A 462 -32.21 -2.62 -13.41
C GLN A 462 -32.77 -2.36 -12.00
N HIS A 463 -33.26 -3.37 -11.31
CA HIS A 463 -33.84 -3.21 -9.98
C HIS A 463 -32.76 -3.30 -8.89
N CYS A 464 -32.36 -2.15 -8.37
CA CYS A 464 -31.63 -2.08 -7.11
C CYS A 464 -32.62 -1.85 -5.98
N GLU A 465 -32.47 -2.62 -4.88
CA GLU A 465 -33.29 -2.42 -3.70
C GLU A 465 -32.46 -1.73 -2.60
N VAL A 466 -33.07 -0.75 -1.95
CA VAL A 466 -32.48 -0.05 -0.80
C VAL A 466 -33.50 -0.07 0.34
N VAL A 467 -33.10 -0.67 1.43
CA VAL A 467 -33.87 -0.74 2.66
C VAL A 467 -33.11 -0.02 3.76
N CYS A 468 -33.69 1.02 4.30
CA CYS A 468 -33.18 1.73 5.48
C CYS A 468 -34.40 2.28 6.24
N ASP A 469 -35.02 1.43 7.02
CA ASP A 469 -36.25 1.73 7.76
C ASP A 469 -36.33 0.85 9.02
N GLU A 470 -37.49 0.83 9.67
CA GLU A 470 -37.75 0.08 10.91
C GLU A 470 -37.60 -1.45 10.77
N ARG A 471 -37.53 -1.98 9.55
CA ARG A 471 -37.32 -3.41 9.30
C ARG A 471 -35.91 -3.86 9.67
N ILE A 472 -34.93 -2.97 9.53
CA ILE A 472 -33.51 -3.26 9.79
C ILE A 472 -32.87 -2.34 10.83
N ASN A 473 -33.58 -1.32 11.30
CA ASN A 473 -33.16 -0.41 12.35
C ASN A 473 -34.17 -0.51 13.51
N ASN A 474 -33.73 -0.98 14.65
CA ASN A 474 -34.55 -1.10 15.84
C ASN A 474 -34.36 0.10 16.79
N GLU A 475 -35.13 0.14 17.87
CA GLU A 475 -35.02 1.20 18.90
C GLU A 475 -33.65 1.23 19.58
N VAL A 476 -32.98 0.07 19.69
CA VAL A 476 -31.64 -0.02 20.29
C VAL A 476 -30.60 0.61 19.35
N ASP A 477 -30.71 0.34 18.04
CA ASP A 477 -29.84 0.97 17.03
C ASP A 477 -30.00 2.49 17.05
N LEU A 478 -31.26 2.98 17.09
CA LEU A 478 -31.55 4.40 17.17
C LEU A 478 -30.97 5.04 18.43
N HIS A 479 -31.13 4.39 19.59
CA HIS A 479 -30.57 4.87 20.85
C HIS A 479 -29.05 4.94 20.82
N ASN A 480 -28.40 3.96 20.20
CA ASN A 480 -26.96 3.90 20.06
C ASN A 480 -26.42 4.79 18.91
N GLY A 481 -27.30 5.49 18.18
CA GLY A 481 -26.91 6.31 17.04
C GLY A 481 -26.40 5.49 15.86
N ALA A 482 -26.83 4.22 15.73
CA ALA A 482 -26.49 3.36 14.63
C ALA A 482 -27.53 3.47 13.50
N VAL A 483 -27.06 3.47 12.25
CA VAL A 483 -27.92 3.44 11.05
C VAL A 483 -27.48 2.30 10.16
N ASN A 484 -28.41 1.39 9.91
CA ASN A 484 -28.22 0.25 9.04
C ASN A 484 -28.92 0.51 7.70
N CYS A 485 -28.22 0.29 6.60
CA CYS A 485 -28.73 0.43 5.24
C CYS A 485 -28.41 -0.85 4.46
N LEU A 486 -29.43 -1.56 4.00
CA LEU A 486 -29.29 -2.74 3.13
C LEU A 486 -29.39 -2.28 1.68
N VAL A 487 -28.38 -2.61 0.90
CA VAL A 487 -28.32 -2.31 -0.54
C VAL A 487 -28.21 -3.63 -1.29
N SER A 488 -29.20 -3.93 -2.12
CA SER A 488 -29.23 -5.14 -2.96
C SER A 488 -28.99 -4.74 -4.41
N LEU A 489 -27.90 -5.27 -4.97
CA LEU A 489 -27.50 -5.03 -6.35
C LEU A 489 -27.84 -6.26 -7.20
N PRO A 490 -28.34 -6.05 -8.44
CA PRO A 490 -28.64 -7.17 -9.33
C PRO A 490 -27.36 -7.94 -9.67
N SER A 491 -27.46 -9.26 -9.58
CA SER A 491 -26.44 -10.22 -9.99
C SER A 491 -26.35 -10.29 -11.53
N LEU A 492 -25.30 -10.92 -12.03
CA LEU A 492 -25.22 -11.32 -13.45
C LEU A 492 -26.19 -12.45 -13.80
N ARG A 493 -26.69 -13.17 -12.81
CA ARG A 493 -27.78 -14.13 -12.98
C ARG A 493 -29.11 -13.41 -12.79
N ALA A 494 -29.99 -13.55 -13.77
CA ALA A 494 -31.33 -12.98 -13.68
C ALA A 494 -32.08 -13.47 -12.44
N GLY A 495 -32.71 -12.54 -11.71
CA GLY A 495 -33.46 -12.84 -10.49
C GLY A 495 -32.63 -13.05 -9.22
N GLU A 496 -31.30 -13.04 -9.31
CA GLU A 496 -30.42 -13.09 -8.12
C GLU A 496 -29.93 -11.68 -7.74
N PHE A 497 -29.78 -11.44 -6.44
CA PHE A 497 -29.23 -10.19 -5.89
C PHE A 497 -28.04 -10.47 -4.99
N ARG A 498 -27.09 -9.53 -4.98
CA ARG A 498 -26.05 -9.45 -3.97
C ARG A 498 -26.35 -8.28 -3.04
N SER A 499 -26.56 -8.60 -1.78
CA SER A 499 -26.93 -7.63 -0.77
C SER A 499 -25.77 -7.29 0.13
N PHE A 500 -25.66 -6.02 0.47
CA PHE A 500 -24.65 -5.47 1.36
C PHE A 500 -25.32 -4.68 2.47
N LEU A 501 -25.02 -5.02 3.71
CA LEU A 501 -25.47 -4.28 4.88
C LEU A 501 -24.37 -3.26 5.24
N ILE A 502 -24.68 -2.00 5.11
CA ILE A 502 -23.82 -0.87 5.48
C ILE A 502 -24.29 -0.37 6.84
N MET A 503 -23.44 -0.49 7.84
CA MET A 503 -23.74 -0.13 9.22
C MET A 503 -22.91 1.08 9.62
N HIS A 504 -23.55 2.22 9.76
CA HIS A 504 -22.94 3.45 10.26
C HIS A 504 -23.07 3.49 11.78
N ARG A 505 -21.95 3.59 12.46
CA ARG A 505 -21.83 3.72 13.90
C ARG A 505 -20.92 4.89 14.25
N HIS A 506 -21.01 5.40 15.44
CA HIS A 506 -20.15 6.51 15.88
C HIS A 506 -18.65 6.19 15.71
N GLU A 507 -18.25 4.98 15.99
CA GLU A 507 -16.86 4.50 15.91
C GLU A 507 -16.37 4.28 14.48
N GLY A 508 -17.27 4.06 13.52
CA GLY A 508 -16.90 3.76 12.13
C GLY A 508 -18.06 3.23 11.31
N THR A 509 -17.77 2.94 10.06
CA THR A 509 -18.70 2.25 9.15
C THR A 509 -18.21 0.84 8.89
N VAL A 510 -19.11 -0.13 9.04
CA VAL A 510 -18.85 -1.54 8.73
C VAL A 510 -19.74 -1.95 7.56
N VAL A 511 -19.18 -2.66 6.60
CA VAL A 511 -19.93 -3.19 5.46
C VAL A 511 -19.80 -4.71 5.47
N ARG A 512 -20.95 -5.39 5.46
CA ARG A 512 -21.02 -6.85 5.39
C ARG A 512 -21.79 -7.30 4.16
N ALA A 513 -21.27 -8.28 3.42
CA ALA A 513 -22.06 -8.96 2.39
C ALA A 513 -23.06 -9.89 3.08
N VAL A 514 -24.33 -9.80 2.70
CA VAL A 514 -25.41 -10.64 3.23
C VAL A 514 -25.83 -11.60 2.13
N LYS A 515 -26.07 -12.87 2.46
CA LYS A 515 -26.72 -13.78 1.52
C LYS A 515 -28.08 -13.22 1.16
N SER A 516 -28.41 -13.19 -0.15
CA SER A 516 -29.68 -12.67 -0.66
C SER A 516 -30.85 -13.19 0.17
N MET A 517 -31.49 -12.29 0.91
CA MET A 517 -32.82 -12.53 1.49
C MET A 517 -33.76 -11.64 0.70
N GLN A 518 -34.71 -12.23 -0.02
CA GLN A 518 -35.89 -11.52 -0.46
C GLN A 518 -36.64 -11.11 0.82
N VAL A 519 -36.68 -9.83 1.13
CA VAL A 519 -37.47 -9.32 2.24
C VAL A 519 -38.92 -9.21 1.76
N PRO A 520 -39.83 -10.08 2.19
CA PRO A 520 -41.23 -9.95 1.82
C PRO A 520 -41.77 -8.58 2.30
N ALA A 521 -42.51 -7.91 1.45
CA ALA A 521 -43.17 -6.67 1.83
C ALA A 521 -44.06 -6.92 3.09
N GLY A 522 -43.74 -6.30 4.22
CA GLY A 522 -44.52 -6.37 5.43
C GLY A 522 -43.97 -7.24 6.57
N THR A 523 -42.85 -7.93 6.39
CA THR A 523 -42.25 -8.75 7.47
C THR A 523 -41.23 -7.93 8.26
N ARG A 524 -41.41 -7.81 9.58
CA ARG A 524 -40.36 -7.32 10.49
C ARG A 524 -39.22 -8.34 10.46
N MET A 525 -38.08 -7.94 9.93
CA MET A 525 -36.85 -8.71 10.15
C MET A 525 -36.34 -8.40 11.57
N THR A 526 -36.61 -9.29 12.50
CA THR A 526 -35.67 -9.46 13.59
C THR A 526 -34.39 -9.97 12.95
N VAL A 527 -33.31 -9.20 13.04
CA VAL A 527 -31.96 -9.72 12.78
C VAL A 527 -31.70 -10.72 13.90
N HIS A 528 -32.27 -11.93 13.75
CA HIS A 528 -31.73 -13.06 14.46
C HIS A 528 -30.32 -13.19 13.94
N GLU A 529 -29.35 -13.04 14.82
CA GLU A 529 -28.02 -13.60 14.58
C GLU A 529 -28.29 -15.02 14.08
N PRO A 530 -27.94 -15.35 12.84
CA PRO A 530 -28.18 -16.70 12.34
C PRO A 530 -27.40 -17.66 13.23
N ALA A 531 -27.83 -18.90 13.28
CA ALA A 531 -27.06 -19.99 13.89
C ALA A 531 -25.66 -20.19 13.31
N SER A 532 -25.25 -19.37 12.34
CA SER A 532 -23.89 -19.05 11.91
C SER A 532 -23.12 -18.15 12.89
N ALA A 533 -23.74 -17.56 13.91
CA ALA A 533 -22.97 -16.95 15.00
C ALA A 533 -22.08 -17.99 15.68
N GLN A 534 -22.56 -19.22 15.81
CA GLN A 534 -21.73 -20.35 16.27
C GLN A 534 -20.68 -20.76 15.23
N ALA A 535 -20.93 -20.59 13.95
CA ALA A 535 -19.96 -20.84 12.89
C ALA A 535 -19.04 -19.61 12.66
N GLU A 536 -19.53 -18.39 12.91
CA GLU A 536 -18.71 -17.17 12.94
C GLU A 536 -17.94 -17.05 14.24
N ASP A 537 -18.50 -17.45 15.39
CA ASP A 537 -17.73 -17.60 16.64
C ASP A 537 -16.72 -18.73 16.52
N ALA A 538 -17.01 -19.84 15.87
CA ALA A 538 -16.02 -20.86 15.54
C ALA A 538 -14.99 -20.37 14.50
N ALA A 539 -15.36 -19.53 13.54
CA ALA A 539 -14.44 -18.90 12.61
C ALA A 539 -13.66 -17.73 13.25
N LEU A 540 -14.26 -17.02 14.21
CA LEU A 540 -13.58 -16.04 15.05
C LEU A 540 -12.67 -16.72 16.08
N GLU A 541 -13.08 -17.84 16.66
CA GLU A 541 -12.22 -18.68 17.50
C GLU A 541 -11.11 -19.34 16.70
N ASP A 542 -11.35 -19.78 15.47
CA ASP A 542 -10.32 -20.30 14.57
C ASP A 542 -9.38 -19.15 14.11
N THR A 543 -9.91 -17.97 13.88
CA THR A 543 -9.13 -16.76 13.59
C THR A 543 -8.38 -16.26 14.82
N ALA A 544 -8.97 -16.35 16.01
CA ALA A 544 -8.30 -16.06 17.28
C ALA A 544 -7.24 -17.12 17.60
N ARG A 545 -7.53 -18.41 17.38
CA ARG A 545 -6.53 -19.49 17.47
C ARG A 545 -5.39 -19.31 16.47
N ARG A 546 -5.67 -18.92 15.24
CA ARG A 546 -4.66 -18.60 14.23
C ARG A 546 -3.86 -17.35 14.61
N ARG A 547 -4.50 -16.34 15.25
CA ARG A 547 -3.80 -15.20 15.84
C ARG A 547 -2.91 -15.60 17.01
N THR A 548 -3.39 -16.48 17.89
CA THR A 548 -2.61 -16.99 19.04
C THR A 548 -1.47 -17.88 18.55
N LEU A 549 -1.70 -18.77 17.59
CA LEU A 549 -0.65 -19.55 16.93
C LEU A 549 0.35 -18.67 16.18
N ALA A 550 -0.12 -17.62 15.50
CA ALA A 550 0.76 -16.63 14.91
C ALA A 550 1.54 -15.86 15.98
N GLN A 551 0.90 -15.46 17.08
CA GLN A 551 1.58 -14.81 18.21
C GLN A 551 2.56 -15.74 18.94
N GLU A 552 2.25 -17.02 19.08
CA GLU A 552 3.17 -18.03 19.66
C GLU A 552 4.30 -18.38 18.71
N LEU A 553 4.05 -18.47 17.40
CA LEU A 553 5.08 -18.64 16.36
C LEU A 553 5.94 -17.39 16.16
N PHE A 554 5.45 -16.21 16.57
CA PHE A 554 6.06 -14.91 16.36
C PHE A 554 6.37 -14.17 17.66
N ALA A 555 6.27 -14.84 18.81
CA ALA A 555 6.82 -14.33 20.06
C ALA A 555 8.33 -14.11 19.86
N PRO A 556 8.86 -12.92 20.18
CA PRO A 556 10.31 -12.73 20.16
C PRO A 556 10.93 -13.77 21.09
N MET A 557 11.86 -14.56 20.55
CA MET A 557 12.66 -15.47 21.38
C MET A 557 13.19 -14.67 22.56
N PRO A 558 13.05 -15.15 23.79
CA PRO A 558 13.61 -14.46 24.94
C PRO A 558 15.10 -14.24 24.69
N ASP A 559 15.53 -13.00 24.90
CA ASP A 559 16.92 -12.55 24.77
C ASP A 559 17.83 -13.56 25.47
N GLN A 560 18.42 -14.47 24.71
CA GLN A 560 19.53 -15.30 25.19
C GLN A 560 20.75 -14.39 25.26
N ARG A 561 20.84 -13.63 26.34
CA ARG A 561 22.15 -13.12 26.76
C ARG A 561 23.05 -14.35 26.90
N PRO A 562 24.27 -14.35 26.34
CA PRO A 562 25.18 -15.45 26.50
C PRO A 562 25.54 -15.53 27.99
N ALA A 563 24.97 -16.52 28.69
CA ALA A 563 25.46 -16.91 29.97
C ALA A 563 26.92 -17.35 29.83
N ALA A 564 27.76 -16.88 30.73
CA ALA A 564 29.19 -17.14 30.79
C ALA A 564 29.52 -18.61 30.49
N ALA A 565 30.51 -18.78 29.61
CA ALA A 565 31.04 -20.05 29.15
C ALA A 565 31.31 -21.03 30.30
N SER A 566 30.47 -22.06 30.42
CA SER A 566 30.85 -23.31 31.07
C SER A 566 31.29 -24.26 29.96
N ALA A 567 32.53 -24.69 30.06
CA ALA A 567 33.18 -25.58 29.12
C ALA A 567 32.41 -26.90 28.98
N PHE A 568 31.85 -27.17 27.81
CA PHE A 568 31.45 -28.53 27.43
C PHE A 568 32.54 -29.15 26.54
N PRO A 569 32.86 -30.43 26.69
CA PRO A 569 33.89 -31.08 25.91
C PRO A 569 33.42 -31.21 24.45
N VAL A 570 34.23 -30.71 23.57
CA VAL A 570 34.06 -30.86 22.11
C VAL A 570 34.16 -32.34 21.76
N SER A 571 33.13 -32.95 21.23
CA SER A 571 33.17 -34.34 20.78
C SER A 571 34.22 -34.53 19.68
N GLU A 572 34.96 -35.61 19.73
CA GLU A 572 36.05 -35.96 18.76
C GLU A 572 35.58 -35.96 17.29
N ALA A 573 34.31 -36.14 17.02
CA ALA A 573 33.69 -36.06 15.71
C ALA A 573 33.72 -34.67 15.05
N ALA A 574 33.66 -33.58 15.85
CA ALA A 574 33.78 -32.22 15.36
C ALA A 574 35.24 -31.81 15.07
N ALA A 575 36.18 -32.39 15.77
CA ALA A 575 37.62 -32.19 15.52
C ALA A 575 38.10 -32.90 14.25
N ALA A 576 37.54 -34.09 13.92
CA ALA A 576 37.83 -34.81 12.69
C ALA A 576 37.38 -34.04 11.46
N ARG A 577 36.16 -33.48 11.44
CA ARG A 577 35.65 -32.68 10.32
C ARG A 577 36.43 -31.39 10.04
N ARG A 578 37.01 -30.78 11.04
CA ARG A 578 37.92 -29.62 10.85
C ARG A 578 39.28 -29.99 10.25
N ARG A 579 39.77 -31.18 10.51
CA ARG A 579 41.02 -31.67 9.89
C ARG A 579 40.84 -31.97 8.40
N ASP A 580 39.67 -32.52 8.00
CA ASP A 580 39.40 -32.83 6.58
C ASP A 580 39.18 -31.55 5.76
N LEU A 581 38.57 -30.50 6.31
CA LEU A 581 38.42 -29.21 5.62
C LEU A 581 39.74 -28.47 5.42
N ASN A 582 40.71 -28.62 6.33
CA ASN A 582 42.03 -28.01 6.19
C ASN A 582 42.93 -28.81 5.22
N LEU A 583 42.67 -30.09 5.01
CA LEU A 583 43.39 -30.90 3.99
C LEU A 583 42.93 -30.56 2.55
N ILE A 584 41.66 -30.22 2.35
CA ILE A 584 41.11 -29.83 1.06
C ILE A 584 41.54 -28.41 0.67
N ALA A 585 41.76 -27.50 1.63
CA ALA A 585 42.27 -26.16 1.36
C ALA A 585 43.76 -26.10 0.99
N GLY A 586 44.53 -27.18 1.27
CA GLY A 586 45.95 -27.27 0.98
C GLY A 586 46.30 -27.80 -0.45
N LEU A 587 45.30 -28.24 -1.20
CA LEU A 587 45.53 -28.89 -2.52
C LEU A 587 45.39 -27.96 -3.72
N HIS A 588 45.18 -26.67 -3.56
CA HIS A 588 45.05 -25.68 -4.63
C HIS A 588 46.10 -24.56 -4.61
N ALA A 589 47.30 -24.83 -4.14
CA ALA A 589 48.45 -23.94 -4.31
C ALA A 589 49.40 -24.54 -5.33
N GLU A 590 49.23 -24.22 -6.62
CA GLU A 590 50.24 -24.43 -7.63
C GLU A 590 51.20 -23.24 -7.73
N PRO A 591 52.51 -23.47 -7.99
CA PRO A 591 53.53 -22.44 -7.92
C PRO A 591 53.64 -21.64 -9.21
N GLU A 592 53.87 -20.35 -9.05
CA GLU A 592 54.29 -19.43 -10.11
C GLU A 592 55.53 -19.96 -10.83
N ARG A 593 55.44 -20.11 -12.16
CA ARG A 593 56.61 -20.18 -13.04
C ARG A 593 56.79 -18.85 -13.73
N ARG A 594 57.96 -18.29 -13.46
CA ARG A 594 58.61 -17.19 -14.20
C ARG A 594 58.87 -17.61 -15.65
N GLY A 595 58.79 -16.59 -16.51
CA GLY A 595 59.79 -16.51 -17.58
C GLY A 595 59.23 -16.40 -18.98
N GLU A 596 59.47 -15.26 -19.54
CA GLU A 596 60.08 -14.91 -20.84
C GLU A 596 59.17 -14.62 -22.03
N ARG A 597 59.22 -13.35 -22.38
CA ARG A 597 59.35 -12.69 -23.70
C ARG A 597 58.96 -13.51 -24.96
N PHE A 598 57.98 -13.03 -25.67
CA PHE A 598 58.09 -12.29 -26.95
C PHE A 598 56.84 -11.51 -27.24
#